data_c9afc3392ee377bd7c5cb77cf55230d5
#
_entry.id   c9afc3392ee377bd7c5cb77cf55230d5
#
_cell.length_a   1.000
_cell.length_b   1.000
_cell.length_c   1.000
_cell.angle_alpha   90.00
_cell.angle_beta   90.00
_cell.angle_gamma   90.00
#
_symmetry.space_group_name_H-M   'P 1'
#
loop_
_entity.id
_entity.type
_entity.pdbx_description
1 polymer ?
#
loop_
_entity_poly.entity_id
_entity_poly.type
_entity_poly.pdbx_seq_one_letter_code
_entity_poly.pdbx_strand_id
1 'polypeptide(L)'
;MVLDPICKDTTPQFQEHMTLMDSVVALVREVGESLQAWQKSGGAEGTWEGSQFHAKADQWAHQLFEVGLSKLPTSLPVVSEEDLSSIKSDGGNRYWLVDPIDGTASYAEGFAGYVTQIALMEKDSPVLAVVFAPHYQDLFVAVKGDGAYRNGTRLPMASSSSLTLIDNYSTPRGVAADLYNELSFRRYVECGSIGLKICRVAEGTADVLLKPGQVRDWDLAAPHLILQEAGGCLLDGQGQDIEYGALRKHEGLIAAGEGAMARRVASWHHARLLGN
;
A
#
# COMPACT_ATOMS: atom_id res chain seq x y z
N MET A 1 8.88 18.15 -7.31
CA MET A 1 8.07 18.21 -6.07
C MET A 1 8.93 18.92 -5.02
N VAL A 2 8.47 20.02 -4.40
CA VAL A 2 9.24 20.69 -3.34
C VAL A 2 8.82 20.01 -2.05
N LEU A 3 9.67 19.11 -1.54
CA LEU A 3 9.54 18.55 -0.20
C LEU A 3 9.93 19.65 0.81
N ASP A 4 9.36 19.59 2.00
CA ASP A 4 9.53 20.61 3.04
C ASP A 4 11.03 20.79 3.38
N PRO A 5 11.57 22.03 3.40
CA PRO A 5 12.98 22.29 3.72
C PRO A 5 13.39 22.04 5.17
N ILE A 6 12.50 21.45 6.00
CA ILE A 6 12.77 21.18 7.42
C ILE A 6 13.38 19.78 7.65
N CYS A 7 13.66 19.00 6.60
CA CYS A 7 14.31 17.71 6.80
C CYS A 7 15.71 17.89 7.40
N LYS A 8 15.91 17.33 8.61
CA LYS A 8 17.17 17.43 9.37
C LYS A 8 18.17 16.32 9.05
N ASP A 9 17.76 15.31 8.28
CA ASP A 9 18.65 14.21 7.91
C ASP A 9 19.45 14.58 6.66
N THR A 10 20.76 14.70 6.83
CA THR A 10 21.72 15.01 5.76
C THR A 10 22.62 13.84 5.44
N THR A 11 22.28 12.62 5.86
CA THR A 11 23.10 11.45 5.55
C THR A 11 23.15 11.22 4.03
N PRO A 12 24.29 10.71 3.51
CA PRO A 12 24.41 10.40 2.08
C PRO A 12 23.32 9.47 1.58
N GLN A 13 22.89 8.51 2.40
CA GLN A 13 21.84 7.55 2.08
C GLN A 13 20.47 8.24 1.95
N PHE A 14 20.14 9.16 2.84
CA PHE A 14 18.92 9.95 2.74
C PHE A 14 18.89 10.80 1.47
N GLN A 15 20.03 11.44 1.12
CA GLN A 15 20.14 12.22 -0.11
C GLN A 15 19.99 11.35 -1.37
N GLU A 16 20.47 10.11 -1.34
CA GLU A 16 20.24 9.14 -2.42
C GLU A 16 18.73 8.84 -2.57
N HIS A 17 18.03 8.57 -1.47
CA HIS A 17 16.59 8.31 -1.51
C HIS A 17 15.81 9.49 -2.09
N MET A 18 16.14 10.71 -1.69
CA MET A 18 15.53 11.92 -2.23
C MET A 18 15.78 12.08 -3.73
N THR A 19 16.98 11.76 -4.20
CA THR A 19 17.35 11.82 -5.63
C THR A 19 16.59 10.77 -6.45
N LEU A 20 16.39 9.56 -5.89
CA LEU A 20 15.65 8.49 -6.53
C LEU A 20 14.14 8.80 -6.60
N MET A 21 13.59 9.51 -5.62
CA MET A 21 12.15 9.75 -5.47
C MET A 21 11.54 10.35 -6.74
N ASP A 22 12.10 11.40 -7.31
CA ASP A 22 11.52 12.06 -8.52
C ASP A 22 11.47 11.10 -9.72
N SER A 23 12.49 10.27 -9.89
CA SER A 23 12.55 9.30 -10.98
C SER A 23 11.54 8.16 -10.76
N VAL A 24 11.40 7.67 -9.52
CA VAL A 24 10.44 6.62 -9.16
C VAL A 24 9.01 7.13 -9.27
N VAL A 25 8.75 8.36 -8.84
CA VAL A 25 7.43 9.01 -9.00
C VAL A 25 7.05 9.14 -10.48
N ALA A 26 7.99 9.55 -11.33
CA ALA A 26 7.72 9.65 -12.77
C ALA A 26 7.37 8.28 -13.36
N LEU A 27 8.12 7.23 -13.00
CA LEU A 27 7.86 5.85 -13.46
C LEU A 27 6.50 5.35 -12.98
N VAL A 28 6.19 5.48 -11.69
CA VAL A 28 4.91 5.00 -11.12
C VAL A 28 3.71 5.71 -11.74
N ARG A 29 3.83 7.02 -12.02
CA ARG A 29 2.80 7.75 -12.75
C ARG A 29 2.64 7.25 -14.18
N GLU A 30 3.74 7.06 -14.92
CA GLU A 30 3.72 6.52 -16.29
C GLU A 30 3.01 5.16 -16.33
N VAL A 31 3.36 4.25 -15.43
CA VAL A 31 2.71 2.93 -15.32
C VAL A 31 1.23 3.08 -15.01
N GLY A 32 0.86 3.84 -13.99
CA GLY A 32 -0.54 3.99 -13.58
C GLY A 32 -1.43 4.68 -14.62
N GLU A 33 -0.92 5.72 -15.29
CA GLU A 33 -1.64 6.40 -16.38
C GLU A 33 -1.82 5.48 -17.60
N SER A 34 -0.80 4.67 -17.91
CA SER A 34 -0.87 3.68 -18.96
C SER A 34 -1.88 2.57 -18.65
N LEU A 35 -1.93 2.09 -17.41
CA LEU A 35 -2.94 1.15 -16.93
C LEU A 35 -4.36 1.72 -17.07
N GLN A 36 -4.56 2.99 -16.69
CA GLN A 36 -5.85 3.65 -16.83
C GLN A 36 -6.26 3.79 -18.29
N ALA A 37 -5.33 4.14 -19.17
CA ALA A 37 -5.59 4.24 -20.61
C ALA A 37 -5.96 2.88 -21.20
N TRP A 38 -5.25 1.81 -20.80
CA TRP A 38 -5.53 0.46 -21.25
C TRP A 38 -6.88 -0.06 -20.75
N GLN A 39 -7.21 0.14 -19.48
CA GLN A 39 -8.52 -0.19 -18.93
C GLN A 39 -9.67 0.45 -19.76
N LYS A 40 -9.54 1.75 -20.07
CA LYS A 40 -10.54 2.49 -20.88
C LYS A 40 -10.66 1.97 -22.31
N SER A 41 -9.61 1.38 -22.87
CA SER A 41 -9.61 0.80 -24.22
C SER A 41 -10.13 -0.65 -24.28
N GLY A 42 -10.59 -1.21 -23.17
CA GLY A 42 -11.08 -2.59 -23.07
C GLY A 42 -9.99 -3.62 -22.71
N GLY A 43 -8.80 -3.19 -22.31
CA GLY A 43 -7.66 -4.05 -21.95
C GLY A 43 -7.72 -4.68 -20.57
N ALA A 44 -8.89 -4.73 -19.93
CA ALA A 44 -9.07 -5.36 -18.60
C ALA A 44 -9.28 -6.89 -18.68
N GLU A 45 -8.86 -7.53 -19.78
CA GLU A 45 -8.98 -8.98 -19.95
C GLU A 45 -8.06 -9.74 -19.00
N GLY A 46 -8.56 -10.82 -18.40
CA GLY A 46 -7.81 -11.68 -17.50
C GLY A 46 -8.51 -13.01 -17.24
N THR A 47 -7.92 -13.79 -16.35
CA THR A 47 -8.43 -15.11 -15.95
C THR A 47 -8.49 -15.22 -14.44
N TRP A 48 -9.49 -15.96 -13.96
CA TRP A 48 -9.59 -16.32 -12.54
C TRP A 48 -8.82 -17.62 -12.27
N GLU A 49 -7.90 -17.56 -11.30
CA GLU A 49 -7.25 -18.75 -10.74
C GLU A 49 -7.64 -18.85 -9.25
N GLY A 50 -8.58 -19.75 -8.95
CA GLY A 50 -9.18 -19.84 -7.62
C GLY A 50 -9.92 -18.56 -7.25
N SER A 51 -9.47 -17.85 -6.22
CA SER A 51 -10.03 -16.56 -5.77
C SER A 51 -9.25 -15.34 -6.26
N GLN A 52 -8.15 -15.52 -7.01
CA GLN A 52 -7.32 -14.46 -7.56
C GLN A 52 -7.64 -14.24 -9.04
N PHE A 53 -7.73 -12.97 -9.42
CA PHE A 53 -7.87 -12.55 -10.81
C PHE A 53 -6.51 -12.07 -11.31
N HIS A 54 -6.02 -12.65 -12.40
CA HIS A 54 -4.80 -12.25 -13.07
C HIS A 54 -5.14 -11.59 -14.40
N ALA A 55 -4.81 -10.32 -14.53
CA ALA A 55 -5.01 -9.59 -15.78
C ALA A 55 -3.71 -9.56 -16.58
N LYS A 56 -3.83 -9.53 -17.91
CA LYS A 56 -2.67 -9.29 -18.79
C LYS A 56 -1.99 -7.94 -18.47
N ALA A 57 -2.75 -7.04 -17.88
CA ALA A 57 -2.29 -5.73 -17.45
C ALA A 57 -1.22 -5.82 -16.34
N ASP A 58 -1.31 -6.79 -15.42
CA ASP A 58 -0.33 -6.97 -14.36
C ASP A 58 1.06 -7.30 -14.92
N GLN A 59 1.15 -8.27 -15.83
CA GLN A 59 2.41 -8.64 -16.47
C GLN A 59 2.99 -7.49 -17.32
N TRP A 60 2.13 -6.75 -18.02
CA TRP A 60 2.57 -5.61 -18.80
C TRP A 60 3.08 -4.47 -17.91
N ALA A 61 2.39 -4.15 -16.82
CA ALA A 61 2.83 -3.16 -15.85
C ALA A 61 4.15 -3.57 -15.17
N HIS A 62 4.30 -4.86 -14.83
CA HIS A 62 5.54 -5.42 -14.31
C HIS A 62 6.71 -5.16 -15.29
N GLN A 63 6.54 -5.44 -16.59
CA GLN A 63 7.58 -5.17 -17.60
C GLN A 63 7.96 -3.68 -17.68
N LEU A 64 6.98 -2.77 -17.56
CA LEU A 64 7.25 -1.34 -17.51
C LEU A 64 8.10 -0.97 -16.28
N PHE A 65 7.81 -1.56 -15.12
CA PHE A 65 8.63 -1.37 -13.93
C PHE A 65 10.05 -1.87 -14.12
N GLU A 66 10.25 -3.10 -14.63
CA GLU A 66 11.58 -3.65 -14.89
C GLU A 66 12.40 -2.74 -15.81
N VAL A 67 11.82 -2.34 -16.95
CA VAL A 67 12.49 -1.45 -17.92
C VAL A 67 12.78 -0.08 -17.31
N GLY A 68 11.84 0.49 -16.56
CA GLY A 68 12.00 1.81 -15.94
C GLY A 68 13.07 1.80 -14.84
N LEU A 69 13.02 0.82 -13.95
CA LEU A 69 13.96 0.66 -12.83
C LEU A 69 15.38 0.35 -13.30
N SER A 70 15.54 -0.39 -14.42
CA SER A 70 16.87 -0.67 -15.01
C SER A 70 17.60 0.59 -15.51
N LYS A 71 16.87 1.70 -15.75
CA LYS A 71 17.43 2.99 -16.19
C LYS A 71 17.85 3.88 -15.03
N LEU A 72 17.50 3.51 -13.80
CA LEU A 72 17.91 4.28 -12.63
C LEU A 72 19.42 4.16 -12.38
N PRO A 73 20.06 5.16 -11.78
CA PRO A 73 21.50 5.13 -11.47
C PRO A 73 21.91 3.93 -10.60
N THR A 74 20.97 3.43 -9.81
CA THR A 74 21.18 2.30 -8.90
C THR A 74 20.51 1.06 -9.49
N SER A 75 21.29 0.12 -10.00
CA SER A 75 20.77 -1.17 -10.47
C SER A 75 20.51 -2.08 -9.26
N LEU A 76 19.24 -2.25 -8.89
CA LEU A 76 18.80 -3.11 -7.78
C LEU A 76 17.89 -4.23 -8.31
N PRO A 77 17.87 -5.39 -7.64
CA PRO A 77 16.90 -6.44 -7.94
C PRO A 77 15.46 -5.90 -7.83
N VAL A 78 14.59 -6.39 -8.71
CA VAL A 78 13.14 -6.12 -8.65
C VAL A 78 12.46 -7.39 -8.19
N VAL A 79 11.67 -7.28 -7.15
CA VAL A 79 10.80 -8.33 -6.63
C VAL A 79 9.36 -7.88 -6.87
N SER A 80 8.59 -8.67 -7.58
CA SER A 80 7.22 -8.33 -7.98
C SER A 80 6.28 -9.51 -7.76
N GLU A 81 5.00 -9.22 -7.56
CA GLU A 81 3.94 -10.23 -7.54
C GLU A 81 3.97 -11.11 -8.80
N GLU A 82 4.31 -10.53 -9.95
CA GLU A 82 4.29 -11.20 -11.26
C GLU A 82 5.55 -12.01 -11.58
N ASP A 83 6.64 -11.86 -10.81
CA ASP A 83 7.85 -12.66 -10.97
C ASP A 83 8.42 -13.13 -9.63
N LEU A 84 7.82 -14.19 -9.11
CA LEU A 84 8.30 -14.86 -7.89
C LEU A 84 9.66 -15.56 -8.08
N SER A 85 10.09 -15.78 -9.33
CA SER A 85 11.39 -16.41 -9.62
C SER A 85 12.58 -15.48 -9.42
N SER A 86 12.33 -14.16 -9.41
CA SER A 86 13.34 -13.14 -9.11
C SER A 86 13.83 -13.18 -7.65
N ILE A 87 13.11 -13.90 -6.80
CA ILE A 87 13.44 -14.08 -5.39
C ILE A 87 14.52 -15.14 -5.26
N LYS A 88 15.74 -14.75 -5.36
CA LYS A 88 16.85 -15.58 -4.91
C LYS A 88 16.90 -15.52 -3.39
N SER A 89 17.16 -16.66 -2.80
CA SER A 89 17.03 -17.03 -1.39
C SER A 89 17.67 -16.10 -0.33
N ASP A 90 18.30 -15.01 -0.72
CA ASP A 90 18.90 -14.03 0.19
C ASP A 90 18.48 -12.57 -0.06
N GLY A 91 17.54 -12.33 -1.00
CA GLY A 91 16.89 -11.02 -1.25
C GLY A 91 17.82 -9.83 -1.46
N GLY A 92 19.11 -9.96 -1.18
CA GLY A 92 20.04 -8.84 -1.09
C GLY A 92 19.64 -7.86 0.02
N ASN A 93 20.58 -7.05 0.49
CA ASN A 93 20.27 -6.02 1.49
C ASN A 93 19.40 -4.86 0.95
N ARG A 94 19.24 -4.75 -0.39
CA ARG A 94 18.43 -3.69 -1.05
C ARG A 94 17.78 -4.23 -2.31
N TYR A 95 16.47 -3.96 -2.48
CA TYR A 95 15.71 -4.36 -3.66
C TYR A 95 14.45 -3.50 -3.80
N TRP A 96 13.91 -3.43 -5.01
CA TRP A 96 12.59 -2.87 -5.27
C TRP A 96 11.52 -3.93 -5.04
N LEU A 97 10.51 -3.61 -4.24
CA LEU A 97 9.34 -4.44 -4.04
C LEU A 97 8.15 -3.77 -4.72
N VAL A 98 7.58 -4.45 -5.71
CA VAL A 98 6.58 -3.89 -6.63
C VAL A 98 5.30 -4.69 -6.59
N ASP A 99 4.19 -4.00 -6.48
CA ASP A 99 2.87 -4.52 -6.83
C ASP A 99 2.37 -3.71 -8.03
N PRO A 100 2.35 -4.31 -9.23
CA PRO A 100 1.96 -3.60 -10.45
C PRO A 100 0.52 -3.10 -10.42
N ILE A 101 -0.42 -3.91 -9.87
CA ILE A 101 -1.84 -3.55 -9.73
C ILE A 101 -2.40 -4.13 -8.42
N ASP A 102 -2.26 -3.42 -7.30
CA ASP A 102 -3.01 -3.78 -6.10
C ASP A 102 -4.50 -3.47 -6.31
N GLY A 103 -5.31 -4.52 -6.18
CA GLY A 103 -6.72 -4.47 -6.49
C GLY A 103 -7.05 -4.88 -7.92
N THR A 104 -6.40 -5.92 -8.47
CA THR A 104 -6.58 -6.44 -9.82
C THR A 104 -8.05 -6.73 -10.16
N ALA A 105 -8.83 -7.25 -9.21
CA ALA A 105 -10.27 -7.46 -9.40
C ALA A 105 -11.02 -6.13 -9.62
N SER A 106 -10.69 -5.08 -8.84
CA SER A 106 -11.24 -3.73 -9.03
C SER A 106 -10.86 -3.15 -10.38
N TYR A 107 -9.61 -3.35 -10.81
CA TYR A 107 -9.16 -2.96 -12.14
C TYR A 107 -9.98 -3.64 -13.24
N ALA A 108 -10.17 -4.96 -13.16
CA ALA A 108 -10.92 -5.74 -14.14
C ALA A 108 -12.39 -5.33 -14.23
N GLU A 109 -13.01 -5.00 -13.11
CA GLU A 109 -14.41 -4.57 -13.03
C GLU A 109 -14.63 -3.10 -13.41
N GLY A 110 -13.55 -2.35 -13.71
CA GLY A 110 -13.63 -0.91 -13.99
C GLY A 110 -13.88 -0.06 -12.75
N PHE A 111 -13.68 -0.63 -11.54
CA PHE A 111 -13.82 0.09 -10.29
C PHE A 111 -12.59 0.97 -10.02
N ALA A 112 -12.82 2.17 -9.50
CA ALA A 112 -11.80 3.20 -9.34
C ALA A 112 -10.73 2.91 -8.28
N GLY A 113 -10.88 1.85 -7.48
CA GLY A 113 -10.15 1.62 -6.24
C GLY A 113 -8.86 0.81 -6.37
N TYR A 114 -8.21 0.73 -7.54
CA TYR A 114 -6.90 0.09 -7.69
C TYR A 114 -5.75 1.10 -7.59
N VAL A 115 -4.56 0.60 -7.27
CA VAL A 115 -3.31 1.39 -7.28
C VAL A 115 -2.19 0.62 -7.97
N THR A 116 -1.13 1.34 -8.35
CA THR A 116 0.20 0.79 -8.63
C THR A 116 1.15 1.28 -7.56
N GLN A 117 2.04 0.41 -7.08
CA GLN A 117 2.85 0.73 -5.91
C GLN A 117 4.24 0.10 -5.92
N ILE A 118 5.18 0.80 -5.29
CA ILE A 118 6.58 0.38 -5.19
C ILE A 118 7.19 0.84 -3.86
N ALA A 119 8.01 -0.01 -3.27
CA ALA A 119 8.88 0.34 -2.16
C ALA A 119 10.33 0.01 -2.46
N LEU A 120 11.26 0.87 -2.03
CA LEU A 120 12.66 0.49 -1.85
C LEU A 120 12.79 -0.18 -0.49
N MET A 121 13.22 -1.42 -0.51
CA MET A 121 13.50 -2.20 0.70
C MET A 121 14.99 -2.14 1.02
N GLU A 122 15.32 -1.86 2.27
CA GLU A 122 16.68 -1.99 2.81
C GLU A 122 16.66 -2.89 4.03
N LYS A 123 17.40 -4.01 3.94
CA LYS A 123 17.23 -5.12 4.86
C LYS A 123 15.75 -5.53 4.87
N ASP A 124 15.12 -5.60 5.98
CA ASP A 124 13.72 -5.98 6.10
C ASP A 124 12.81 -4.76 6.41
N SER A 125 13.09 -3.61 5.79
CA SER A 125 12.32 -2.38 6.05
C SER A 125 12.15 -1.55 4.78
N PRO A 126 10.95 -1.01 4.50
CA PRO A 126 10.77 -0.02 3.44
C PRO A 126 11.40 1.32 3.86
N VAL A 127 12.13 1.95 2.93
CA VAL A 127 12.81 3.24 3.16
C VAL A 127 12.39 4.34 2.20
N LEU A 128 11.81 3.96 1.06
CA LEU A 128 11.18 4.86 0.11
C LEU A 128 9.91 4.19 -0.40
N ALA A 129 8.83 4.93 -0.54
CA ALA A 129 7.55 4.41 -0.98
C ALA A 129 6.83 5.36 -1.93
N VAL A 130 6.21 4.79 -2.96
CA VAL A 130 5.30 5.49 -3.87
C VAL A 130 4.08 4.62 -4.11
N VAL A 131 2.89 5.18 -3.90
CA VAL A 131 1.59 4.58 -4.23
C VAL A 131 0.83 5.58 -5.09
N PHE A 132 0.35 5.15 -6.25
CA PHE A 132 -0.42 6.00 -7.16
C PHE A 132 -1.79 5.38 -7.46
N ALA A 133 -2.85 6.12 -7.21
CA ALA A 133 -4.22 5.78 -7.54
C ALA A 133 -4.64 6.53 -8.81
N PRO A 134 -4.55 5.91 -10.01
CA PRO A 134 -4.67 6.64 -11.28
C PRO A 134 -6.04 7.29 -11.49
N HIS A 135 -7.10 6.63 -11.02
CA HIS A 135 -8.46 7.17 -11.17
C HIS A 135 -8.67 8.48 -10.42
N TYR A 136 -8.09 8.58 -9.23
CA TYR A 136 -8.22 9.76 -8.36
C TYR A 136 -7.10 10.78 -8.60
N GLN A 137 -6.07 10.44 -9.38
CA GLN A 137 -4.84 11.22 -9.50
C GLN A 137 -4.17 11.48 -8.14
N ASP A 138 -4.33 10.54 -7.21
CA ASP A 138 -3.74 10.60 -5.89
C ASP A 138 -2.39 9.91 -5.87
N LEU A 139 -1.34 10.68 -5.66
CA LEU A 139 0.03 10.22 -5.49
C LEU A 139 0.43 10.35 -4.03
N PHE A 140 0.69 9.22 -3.39
CA PHE A 140 1.23 9.15 -2.04
C PHE A 140 2.70 8.78 -2.10
N VAL A 141 3.53 9.48 -1.34
CA VAL A 141 4.96 9.24 -1.27
C VAL A 141 5.45 9.34 0.18
N ALA A 142 6.48 8.56 0.51
CA ALA A 142 7.19 8.69 1.78
C ALA A 142 8.67 8.33 1.61
N VAL A 143 9.52 9.02 2.37
CA VAL A 143 10.90 8.62 2.64
C VAL A 143 11.05 8.48 4.15
N LYS A 144 11.66 7.41 4.60
CA LYS A 144 11.86 7.13 6.02
C LYS A 144 12.56 8.30 6.70
N GLY A 145 11.90 8.88 7.71
CA GLY A 145 12.39 10.03 8.48
C GLY A 145 12.07 11.41 7.89
N ASP A 146 11.43 11.49 6.70
CA ASP A 146 11.03 12.77 6.08
C ASP A 146 9.52 13.05 6.20
N GLY A 147 8.74 12.04 6.49
CA GLY A 147 7.30 12.10 6.52
C GLY A 147 6.64 11.57 5.24
N ALA A 148 5.33 11.60 5.22
CA ALA A 148 4.52 11.18 4.09
C ALA A 148 3.76 12.35 3.48
N TYR A 149 3.48 12.26 2.17
CA TYR A 149 2.81 13.32 1.42
C TYR A 149 1.80 12.73 0.44
N ARG A 150 0.68 13.46 0.25
CA ARG A 150 -0.26 13.21 -0.84
C ARG A 150 -0.29 14.43 -1.76
N ASN A 151 0.06 14.25 -3.03
CA ASN A 151 0.10 15.33 -4.04
C ASN A 151 0.87 16.56 -3.54
N GLY A 152 1.99 16.36 -2.80
CA GLY A 152 2.82 17.42 -2.21
C GLY A 152 2.31 17.99 -0.88
N THR A 153 1.15 17.58 -0.38
CA THR A 153 0.62 17.98 0.93
C THR A 153 1.04 16.96 1.98
N ARG A 154 1.65 17.44 3.08
CA ARG A 154 2.12 16.58 4.18
C ARG A 154 0.94 15.89 4.90
N LEU A 155 1.14 14.62 5.26
CA LEU A 155 0.16 13.82 5.99
C LEU A 155 0.48 13.81 7.52
N PRO A 156 -0.54 13.52 8.39
CA PRO A 156 -1.96 13.41 8.02
C PRO A 156 -2.57 14.77 7.67
N MET A 157 -3.58 14.77 6.83
CA MET A 157 -4.33 15.95 6.55
C MET A 157 -5.38 16.23 7.60
N ALA A 158 -6.36 16.48 7.90
CA ALA A 158 -7.24 16.58 9.06
C ALA A 158 -8.02 15.27 9.28
N SER A 159 -8.13 14.83 10.53
CA SER A 159 -9.02 13.73 10.89
C SER A 159 -10.46 14.22 11.16
N SER A 160 -11.44 13.34 10.92
CA SER A 160 -12.85 13.58 11.27
C SER A 160 -13.06 13.40 12.77
N SER A 161 -14.04 14.13 13.33
CA SER A 161 -14.49 13.92 14.72
C SER A 161 -15.26 12.60 14.93
N SER A 162 -15.57 11.88 13.86
CA SER A 162 -16.35 10.64 13.89
C SER A 162 -15.52 9.48 13.34
N LEU A 163 -15.44 8.36 14.08
CA LEU A 163 -14.71 7.17 13.66
C LEU A 163 -15.25 6.62 12.35
N THR A 164 -14.35 6.40 11.40
CA THR A 164 -14.60 5.95 10.03
C THR A 164 -13.91 4.61 9.79
N LEU A 165 -14.66 3.58 9.43
CA LEU A 165 -14.14 2.30 8.97
C LEU A 165 -14.01 2.30 7.44
N ILE A 166 -12.98 1.66 6.91
CA ILE A 166 -12.79 1.47 5.45
C ILE A 166 -12.69 -0.02 5.11
N ASP A 167 -13.37 -0.45 4.04
CA ASP A 167 -13.32 -1.83 3.55
C ASP A 167 -13.74 -1.91 2.07
N ASN A 168 -13.88 -3.12 1.52
CA ASN A 168 -14.10 -3.39 0.10
C ASN A 168 -15.52 -3.15 -0.42
N TYR A 169 -16.52 -3.08 0.45
CA TYR A 169 -17.93 -3.11 0.04
C TYR A 169 -18.61 -1.76 0.29
N SER A 170 -19.73 -1.52 -0.39
CA SER A 170 -20.54 -0.31 -0.19
C SER A 170 -21.22 -0.24 1.20
N THR A 171 -21.33 -1.39 1.88
CA THR A 171 -21.84 -1.49 3.26
C THR A 171 -20.99 -2.50 4.04
N PRO A 172 -20.80 -2.31 5.36
CA PRO A 172 -20.03 -3.23 6.19
C PRO A 172 -20.60 -4.66 6.11
N ARG A 173 -19.74 -5.68 5.99
CA ARG A 173 -20.11 -7.09 5.95
C ARG A 173 -19.20 -7.94 6.84
N GLY A 174 -19.72 -9.10 7.34
CA GLY A 174 -18.95 -10.03 8.14
C GLY A 174 -18.26 -9.33 9.31
N VAL A 175 -16.97 -9.61 9.50
CA VAL A 175 -16.16 -9.04 10.61
C VAL A 175 -16.15 -7.51 10.59
N ALA A 176 -16.17 -6.87 9.42
CA ALA A 176 -16.24 -5.42 9.33
C ALA A 176 -17.58 -4.87 9.84
N ALA A 177 -18.70 -5.58 9.63
CA ALA A 177 -20.00 -5.17 10.17
C ALA A 177 -20.05 -5.28 11.70
N ASP A 178 -19.47 -6.35 12.24
CA ASP A 178 -19.39 -6.56 13.69
C ASP A 178 -18.50 -5.48 14.33
N LEU A 179 -17.32 -5.24 13.75
CA LEU A 179 -16.41 -4.18 14.19
C LEU A 179 -17.08 -2.80 14.15
N TYR A 180 -17.79 -2.49 13.05
CA TYR A 180 -18.49 -1.25 12.86
C TYR A 180 -19.51 -0.97 14.00
N ASN A 181 -20.30 -1.98 14.34
CA ASN A 181 -21.34 -1.89 15.36
C ASN A 181 -20.75 -1.86 16.78
N GLU A 182 -19.83 -2.78 17.10
CA GLU A 182 -19.34 -2.99 18.46
C GLU A 182 -18.36 -1.91 18.93
N LEU A 183 -17.54 -1.36 18.01
CA LEU A 183 -16.62 -0.26 18.34
C LEU A 183 -17.19 1.12 18.01
N SER A 184 -18.48 1.21 17.68
CA SER A 184 -19.22 2.47 17.53
C SER A 184 -18.69 3.36 16.39
N PHE A 185 -18.31 2.78 15.27
CA PHE A 185 -18.02 3.55 14.06
C PHE A 185 -19.29 4.29 13.60
N ARG A 186 -19.12 5.46 13.01
CA ARG A 186 -20.22 6.31 12.54
C ARG A 186 -20.19 6.57 11.04
N ARG A 187 -19.04 6.33 10.43
CA ARG A 187 -18.83 6.51 9.00
C ARG A 187 -18.19 5.25 8.41
N TYR A 188 -18.44 5.05 7.14
CA TYR A 188 -17.89 3.93 6.39
C TYR A 188 -17.48 4.37 5.00
N VAL A 189 -16.35 3.88 4.50
CA VAL A 189 -15.81 4.20 3.19
C VAL A 189 -15.57 2.90 2.42
N GLU A 190 -16.07 2.83 1.19
CA GLU A 190 -15.77 1.77 0.23
C GLU A 190 -14.47 2.08 -0.50
N CYS A 191 -13.57 1.08 -0.60
CA CYS A 191 -12.32 1.21 -1.35
C CYS A 191 -11.80 -0.16 -1.77
N GLY A 192 -11.30 -0.30 -3.00
CA GLY A 192 -10.96 -1.59 -3.60
C GLY A 192 -9.63 -2.18 -3.14
N SER A 193 -8.52 -1.45 -3.30
CA SER A 193 -7.18 -1.97 -3.03
C SER A 193 -6.79 -1.90 -1.56
N ILE A 194 -5.86 -2.75 -1.13
CA ILE A 194 -5.31 -2.74 0.23
C ILE A 194 -4.43 -1.50 0.41
N GLY A 195 -3.54 -1.25 -0.54
CA GLY A 195 -2.63 -0.11 -0.49
C GLY A 195 -3.36 1.23 -0.42
N LEU A 196 -4.42 1.41 -1.25
CA LEU A 196 -5.21 2.63 -1.20
C LEU A 196 -5.95 2.78 0.14
N LYS A 197 -6.49 1.69 0.70
CA LYS A 197 -7.15 1.74 2.02
C LYS A 197 -6.20 2.18 3.12
N ILE A 198 -4.97 1.65 3.12
CA ILE A 198 -3.95 2.06 4.10
C ILE A 198 -3.56 3.54 3.89
N CYS A 199 -3.40 3.99 2.63
CA CYS A 199 -3.17 5.40 2.32
C CYS A 199 -4.33 6.31 2.75
N ARG A 200 -5.59 5.84 2.63
CA ARG A 200 -6.77 6.59 3.13
C ARG A 200 -6.79 6.70 4.66
N VAL A 201 -6.24 5.71 5.36
CA VAL A 201 -6.00 5.82 6.81
C VAL A 201 -4.86 6.81 7.09
N ALA A 202 -3.76 6.75 6.35
CA ALA A 202 -2.63 7.65 6.51
C ALA A 202 -2.99 9.13 6.30
N GLU A 203 -3.90 9.44 5.37
CA GLU A 203 -4.34 10.82 5.11
C GLU A 203 -5.44 11.31 6.05
N GLY A 204 -6.09 10.40 6.83
CA GLY A 204 -7.18 10.73 7.76
C GLY A 204 -8.59 10.69 7.14
N THR A 205 -8.76 10.17 5.93
CA THR A 205 -10.10 9.92 5.34
C THR A 205 -10.81 8.79 6.07
N ALA A 206 -10.07 7.81 6.57
CA ALA A 206 -10.54 6.73 7.43
C ALA A 206 -9.67 6.62 8.68
N ASP A 207 -10.22 6.02 9.74
CA ASP A 207 -9.49 5.83 10.99
C ASP A 207 -8.97 4.40 11.13
N VAL A 208 -9.67 3.42 10.56
CA VAL A 208 -9.35 1.99 10.70
C VAL A 208 -9.65 1.22 9.43
N LEU A 209 -8.73 0.30 9.10
CA LEU A 209 -8.90 -0.84 8.23
C LEU A 209 -8.66 -2.12 9.06
N LEU A 210 -9.56 -3.10 8.97
CA LEU A 210 -9.34 -4.48 9.41
C LEU A 210 -9.57 -5.41 8.23
N LYS A 211 -8.55 -6.17 7.85
CA LYS A 211 -8.66 -7.24 6.84
C LYS A 211 -8.28 -8.57 7.47
N PRO A 212 -9.21 -9.51 7.62
CA PRO A 212 -8.92 -10.81 8.24
C PRO A 212 -8.25 -11.82 7.29
N GLY A 213 -8.27 -11.56 5.97
CA GLY A 213 -7.68 -12.44 4.97
C GLY A 213 -6.19 -12.23 4.78
N GLN A 214 -5.54 -13.20 4.13
CA GLN A 214 -4.11 -13.19 3.84
C GLN A 214 -3.71 -12.04 2.91
N VAL A 215 -2.54 -11.45 3.17
CA VAL A 215 -1.89 -10.40 2.37
C VAL A 215 -0.40 -10.70 2.21
N ARG A 216 0.27 -10.05 1.27
CA ARG A 216 1.68 -10.23 0.96
C ARG A 216 2.50 -9.00 1.26
N ASP A 217 3.83 -9.16 1.31
CA ASP A 217 4.77 -8.06 1.52
C ASP A 217 4.59 -6.92 0.51
N TRP A 218 4.34 -7.22 -0.77
CA TRP A 218 4.16 -6.21 -1.82
C TRP A 218 2.84 -5.42 -1.69
N ASP A 219 1.79 -6.00 -1.11
CA ASP A 219 0.54 -5.28 -0.77
C ASP A 219 0.78 -4.21 0.30
N LEU A 220 1.79 -4.43 1.17
CA LEU A 220 1.94 -3.70 2.41
C LEU A 220 3.12 -2.72 2.45
N ALA A 221 4.27 -3.06 1.87
CA ALA A 221 5.52 -2.33 2.15
C ALA A 221 5.45 -0.83 1.83
N ALA A 222 4.91 -0.47 0.66
CA ALA A 222 4.80 0.93 0.27
C ALA A 222 3.77 1.69 1.14
N PRO A 223 2.50 1.24 1.26
CA PRO A 223 1.53 1.95 2.07
C PRO A 223 1.83 1.90 3.58
N HIS A 224 2.56 0.87 4.06
CA HIS A 224 3.03 0.83 5.46
C HIS A 224 3.98 2.00 5.77
N LEU A 225 5.00 2.22 4.92
CA LEU A 225 5.90 3.37 5.14
C LEU A 225 5.13 4.69 5.12
N ILE A 226 4.19 4.85 4.18
CA ILE A 226 3.35 6.05 4.11
C ILE A 226 2.53 6.23 5.40
N LEU A 227 1.92 5.17 5.90
CA LEU A 227 1.13 5.21 7.15
C LEU A 227 2.03 5.52 8.35
N GLN A 228 3.19 4.88 8.45
CA GLN A 228 4.15 5.07 9.54
C GLN A 228 4.68 6.50 9.57
N GLU A 229 5.08 7.05 8.43
CA GLU A 229 5.58 8.42 8.30
C GLU A 229 4.47 9.48 8.49
N ALA A 230 3.20 9.10 8.35
CA ALA A 230 2.05 9.91 8.73
C ALA A 230 1.69 9.81 10.24
N GLY A 231 2.39 8.95 11.00
CA GLY A 231 2.17 8.75 12.44
C GLY A 231 1.16 7.66 12.79
N GLY A 232 0.68 6.90 11.80
CA GLY A 232 -0.21 5.76 11.99
C GLY A 232 0.50 4.45 12.35
N CYS A 233 -0.25 3.37 12.43
CA CYS A 233 0.22 2.06 12.87
C CYS A 233 -0.37 0.95 11.99
N LEU A 234 0.49 0.03 11.52
CA LEU A 234 0.12 -1.19 10.82
C LEU A 234 0.54 -2.41 11.64
N LEU A 235 -0.41 -3.28 11.93
CA LEU A 235 -0.20 -4.54 12.64
C LEU A 235 -0.72 -5.70 11.79
N ASP A 236 -0.24 -6.91 12.07
CA ASP A 236 -0.84 -8.13 11.53
C ASP A 236 -2.20 -8.43 12.18
N GLY A 237 -2.91 -9.46 11.72
CA GLY A 237 -4.21 -9.84 12.28
C GLY A 237 -4.16 -10.34 13.73
N GLN A 238 -2.96 -10.59 14.27
CA GLN A 238 -2.72 -10.97 15.66
C GLN A 238 -2.31 -9.77 16.54
N GLY A 239 -2.14 -8.60 15.93
CA GLY A 239 -1.76 -7.38 16.65
C GLY A 239 -0.26 -7.23 16.88
N GLN A 240 0.57 -7.96 16.11
CA GLN A 240 2.02 -7.83 16.14
C GLN A 240 2.49 -6.88 15.04
N ASP A 241 3.68 -6.33 15.20
CA ASP A 241 4.31 -5.51 14.16
C ASP A 241 4.54 -6.33 12.89
N ILE A 242 4.38 -5.70 11.73
CA ILE A 242 4.64 -6.33 10.44
C ILE A 242 6.14 -6.54 10.28
N GLU A 243 6.55 -7.78 10.07
CA GLU A 243 7.92 -8.17 9.74
C GLU A 243 8.00 -8.56 8.26
N TYR A 244 8.86 -7.88 7.50
CA TYR A 244 9.14 -8.19 6.10
C TYR A 244 10.25 -9.24 5.96
N GLY A 245 10.38 -9.78 4.77
CA GLY A 245 11.45 -10.70 4.39
C GLY A 245 10.94 -12.01 3.81
N ALA A 246 11.68 -12.52 2.81
CA ALA A 246 11.37 -13.77 2.10
C ALA A 246 9.92 -13.86 1.56
N LEU A 247 9.34 -12.73 1.17
CA LEU A 247 7.95 -12.63 0.65
C LEU A 247 6.92 -13.24 1.60
N ARG A 248 6.93 -12.80 2.81
CA ARG A 248 6.00 -13.29 3.83
C ARG A 248 4.54 -13.13 3.41
N LYS A 249 3.77 -14.08 3.86
CA LYS A 249 2.32 -13.99 3.94
C LYS A 249 1.97 -13.57 5.35
N HIS A 250 1.12 -12.56 5.45
CA HIS A 250 0.60 -12.10 6.73
C HIS A 250 -0.85 -12.55 6.85
N GLU A 251 -1.20 -13.11 7.99
CA GLU A 251 -2.57 -13.58 8.30
C GLU A 251 -3.39 -12.41 8.85
N GLY A 252 -3.96 -11.65 7.93
CA GLY A 252 -4.72 -10.44 8.23
C GLY A 252 -3.86 -9.22 8.49
N LEU A 253 -4.52 -8.07 8.54
CA LEU A 253 -3.89 -6.79 8.88
C LEU A 253 -4.88 -5.84 9.59
N ILE A 254 -4.30 -4.95 10.38
CA ILE A 254 -4.99 -3.84 11.04
C ILE A 254 -4.18 -2.57 10.76
N ALA A 255 -4.78 -1.61 10.04
CA ALA A 255 -4.20 -0.28 9.87
C ALA A 255 -5.04 0.75 10.64
N ALA A 256 -4.39 1.63 11.38
CA ALA A 256 -5.07 2.70 12.09
C ALA A 256 -4.23 3.98 12.11
N GLY A 257 -4.90 5.14 12.09
CA GLY A 257 -4.26 6.45 12.21
C GLY A 257 -3.60 6.68 13.57
N GLU A 258 -4.00 5.91 14.60
CA GLU A 258 -3.41 5.95 15.95
C GLU A 258 -3.10 4.56 16.48
N GLY A 259 -1.92 4.36 17.05
CA GLY A 259 -1.49 3.05 17.58
C GLY A 259 -2.38 2.54 18.72
N ALA A 260 -2.99 3.40 19.51
CA ALA A 260 -3.95 3.00 20.55
C ALA A 260 -5.21 2.35 19.93
N MET A 261 -5.69 2.91 18.80
CA MET A 261 -6.82 2.34 18.06
C MET A 261 -6.46 1.02 17.41
N ALA A 262 -5.27 0.88 16.80
CA ALA A 262 -4.79 -0.38 16.23
C ALA A 262 -4.81 -1.50 17.28
N ARG A 263 -4.24 -1.26 18.46
CA ARG A 263 -4.25 -2.22 19.57
C ARG A 263 -5.64 -2.54 20.10
N ARG A 264 -6.54 -1.57 20.14
CA ARG A 264 -7.94 -1.79 20.53
C ARG A 264 -8.65 -2.73 19.55
N VAL A 265 -8.46 -2.52 18.25
CA VAL A 265 -9.01 -3.38 17.20
C VAL A 265 -8.40 -4.77 17.25
N ALA A 266 -7.08 -4.89 17.47
CA ALA A 266 -6.39 -6.17 17.61
C ALA A 266 -6.93 -6.98 18.81
N SER A 267 -7.09 -6.36 19.97
CA SER A 267 -7.65 -6.99 21.16
C SER A 267 -9.10 -7.46 20.93
N TRP A 268 -9.90 -6.63 20.26
CA TRP A 268 -11.27 -7.00 19.90
C TRP A 268 -11.30 -8.19 18.94
N HIS A 269 -10.45 -8.16 17.89
CA HIS A 269 -10.38 -9.25 16.89
C HIS A 269 -9.91 -10.56 17.51
N HIS A 270 -8.88 -10.51 18.34
CA HIS A 270 -8.34 -11.69 19.04
C HIS A 270 -9.38 -12.34 19.96
N ALA A 271 -10.10 -11.55 20.78
CA ALA A 271 -11.15 -12.05 21.66
C ALA A 271 -12.25 -12.81 20.88
N ARG A 272 -12.56 -12.33 19.67
CA ARG A 272 -13.54 -12.95 18.79
C ARG A 272 -13.06 -14.28 18.18
N LEU A 273 -11.77 -14.40 17.86
CA LEU A 273 -11.18 -15.66 17.38
C LEU A 273 -11.15 -16.74 18.45
N LEU A 274 -11.02 -16.36 19.72
CA LEU A 274 -11.01 -17.30 20.86
C LEU A 274 -12.42 -17.68 21.36
N GLY A 275 -13.44 -16.88 21.04
CA GLY A 275 -14.83 -17.09 21.47
C GLY A 275 -15.69 -17.89 20.51
N ASN A 276 -15.15 -18.28 19.36
CA ASN A 276 -15.72 -19.23 18.39
C ASN A 276 -14.98 -20.55 18.43
#